data_2ee416b68f8cefa7abca0c310b8b9967
#
_entry.id   2ee416b68f8cefa7abca0c310b8b9967
#
_cell.length_a   1.000
_cell.length_b   1.000
_cell.length_c   1.000
_cell.angle_alpha   90.00
_cell.angle_beta   90.00
_cell.angle_gamma   90.00
#
_symmetry.space_group_name_H-M   'P 1'
#
loop_
_entity.id
_entity.type
_entity.pdbx_description
1 polymer ?
#
loop_
_entity_poly.entity_id
_entity_poly.type
_entity_poly.pdbx_seq_one_letter_code
_entity_poly.pdbx_strand_id
1 'polypeptide(L)'
;MSTIDANAVSKYSLQSFADLYKNAKKPMIFFDTCSLLDFIRFIYRANDGINTLMTIQAVSQKIQSDEIYAVASELFIKEWNDNVDSAMQTTSDSFNRTSEYFNLSAEVINTLMGQNIPVGIDLASFKVEDWLLRICSNIISKIYFIEQSAIANAALTRVANKIAPASKKQEFKDCAIWETMLALCSNINARVNPTTSPKKIFFTTNIEDFVDKAKMPKDFYTQLQGEASSHHFQCCYKVTDVKRILGI
;
A
#
# COMPACT_ATOMS: atom_id res chain seq x y z
N MET A 1 -3.40 12.52 13.97
CA MET A 1 -2.87 11.32 14.69
C MET A 1 -2.08 10.51 13.69
N SER A 2 -0.77 10.34 13.88
CA SER A 2 0.06 9.52 13.00
C SER A 2 0.01 8.03 13.36
N THR A 3 -0.25 7.69 14.62
CA THR A 3 -0.24 6.31 15.13
C THR A 3 -1.65 5.70 15.30
N ILE A 4 -1.71 4.38 15.19
CA ILE A 4 -2.93 3.58 15.38
C ILE A 4 -2.89 2.97 16.79
N ASP A 5 -3.95 3.18 17.59
CA ASP A 5 -4.10 2.48 18.86
C ASP A 5 -4.55 1.04 18.60
N ALA A 6 -3.65 0.08 18.83
CA ALA A 6 -3.90 -1.34 18.60
C ALA A 6 -5.06 -1.91 19.44
N ASN A 7 -5.40 -1.26 20.57
CA ASN A 7 -6.49 -1.69 21.44
C ASN A 7 -7.85 -1.08 21.03
N ALA A 8 -7.82 0.01 20.26
CA ALA A 8 -9.04 0.70 19.80
C ALA A 8 -9.57 0.17 18.45
N VAL A 9 -8.79 -0.64 17.74
CA VAL A 9 -9.18 -1.18 16.44
C VAL A 9 -9.80 -2.58 16.57
N SER A 10 -10.91 -2.80 15.85
CA SER A 10 -11.52 -4.12 15.76
C SER A 10 -10.72 -5.04 14.87
N LYS A 11 -10.46 -6.25 15.36
CA LYS A 11 -9.82 -7.31 14.58
C LYS A 11 -10.84 -8.35 14.18
N TYR A 12 -10.63 -8.95 13.02
CA TYR A 12 -11.54 -9.93 12.43
C TYR A 12 -10.81 -11.25 12.22
N SER A 13 -11.47 -12.36 12.58
CA SER A 13 -11.01 -13.67 12.14
C SER A 13 -11.24 -13.82 10.63
N LEU A 14 -10.53 -14.76 10.00
CA LEU A 14 -10.73 -15.09 8.58
C LEU A 14 -12.19 -15.43 8.27
N GLN A 15 -12.84 -16.17 9.19
CA GLN A 15 -14.23 -16.58 9.04
C GLN A 15 -15.20 -15.41 9.16
N SER A 16 -15.04 -14.57 10.19
CA SER A 16 -15.95 -13.44 10.43
C SER A 16 -15.91 -12.42 9.30
N PHE A 17 -14.73 -12.13 8.74
CA PHE A 17 -14.64 -11.28 7.58
C PHE A 17 -15.23 -11.94 6.32
N ALA A 18 -14.99 -13.24 6.10
CA ALA A 18 -15.56 -13.93 4.95
C ALA A 18 -17.10 -13.98 5.00
N ASP A 19 -17.70 -14.07 6.18
CA ASP A 19 -19.14 -14.01 6.36
C ASP A 19 -19.68 -12.60 6.11
N LEU A 20 -18.97 -11.56 6.56
CA LEU A 20 -19.27 -10.17 6.22
C LEU A 20 -19.21 -9.94 4.70
N TYR A 21 -18.15 -10.41 4.04
CA TYR A 21 -17.97 -10.30 2.58
C TYR A 21 -19.09 -11.01 1.79
N LYS A 22 -19.55 -12.17 2.26
CA LYS A 22 -20.67 -12.91 1.64
C LYS A 22 -21.95 -12.07 1.60
N ASN A 23 -22.22 -11.29 2.66
CA ASN A 23 -23.45 -10.52 2.80
C ASN A 23 -23.45 -9.24 1.96
N ALA A 24 -22.28 -8.61 1.79
CA ALA A 24 -22.15 -7.37 1.03
C ALA A 24 -20.93 -7.47 0.10
N LYS A 25 -21.14 -8.14 -1.04
CA LYS A 25 -20.09 -8.38 -2.03
C LYS A 25 -19.64 -7.09 -2.68
N LYS A 26 -18.45 -6.62 -2.30
CA LYS A 26 -17.79 -5.42 -2.85
C LYS A 26 -16.37 -5.77 -3.31
N PRO A 27 -15.76 -5.01 -4.21
CA PRO A 27 -14.33 -5.12 -4.47
C PRO A 27 -13.53 -4.99 -3.17
N MET A 28 -12.39 -5.66 -3.10
CA MET A 28 -11.53 -5.66 -1.91
C MET A 28 -10.10 -5.33 -2.30
N ILE A 29 -9.47 -4.44 -1.54
CA ILE A 29 -8.03 -4.18 -1.59
C ILE A 29 -7.43 -4.65 -0.26
N PHE A 30 -6.53 -5.61 -0.34
CA PHE A 30 -5.68 -6.00 0.78
C PHE A 30 -4.38 -5.20 0.70
N PHE A 31 -4.18 -4.32 1.67
CA PHE A 31 -3.03 -3.43 1.74
C PHE A 31 -1.88 -4.08 2.51
N ASP A 32 -0.72 -4.12 1.88
CA ASP A 32 0.54 -4.19 2.59
C ASP A 32 0.89 -2.81 3.17
N THR A 33 1.53 -2.76 4.33
CA THR A 33 1.88 -1.52 5.03
C THR A 33 2.74 -0.60 4.19
N CYS A 34 3.69 -1.17 3.44
CA CYS A 34 4.57 -0.42 2.53
C CYS A 34 3.77 0.44 1.55
N SER A 35 2.62 -0.06 1.08
CA SER A 35 1.80 0.66 0.09
C SER A 35 1.22 1.97 0.64
N LEU A 36 0.76 2.01 1.89
CA LEU A 36 0.25 3.25 2.50
C LEU A 36 1.39 4.18 2.96
N LEU A 37 2.50 3.63 3.45
CA LEU A 37 3.69 4.44 3.76
C LEU A 37 4.24 5.11 2.50
N ASP A 38 4.21 4.42 1.36
CA ASP A 38 4.65 4.99 0.10
C ASP A 38 3.66 6.00 -0.48
N PHE A 39 2.39 6.01 -0.07
CA PHE A 39 1.47 7.11 -0.38
C PHE A 39 1.93 8.43 0.25
N ILE A 40 2.48 8.40 1.47
CA ILE A 40 3.11 9.57 2.09
C ILE A 40 4.37 9.96 1.32
N ARG A 41 5.16 8.97 0.86
CA ARG A 41 6.43 9.16 0.16
C ARG A 41 6.30 9.35 -1.35
N PHE A 42 5.08 9.41 -1.93
CA PHE A 42 4.89 9.34 -3.39
C PHE A 42 5.63 10.42 -4.16
N ILE A 43 5.76 11.62 -3.61
CA ILE A 43 6.30 12.81 -4.28
C ILE A 43 7.73 12.60 -4.78
N TYR A 44 8.57 11.91 -4.03
CA TYR A 44 9.95 11.68 -4.44
C TYR A 44 10.22 10.26 -4.98
N ARG A 45 9.23 9.36 -4.94
CA ARG A 45 9.34 8.01 -5.49
C ARG A 45 8.56 7.81 -6.78
N ALA A 46 7.56 8.63 -7.07
CA ALA A 46 6.69 8.46 -8.22
C ALA A 46 7.21 9.25 -9.44
N ASN A 47 7.42 8.54 -10.55
CA ASN A 47 7.69 9.18 -11.85
C ASN A 47 6.45 9.84 -12.48
N ASP A 48 5.26 9.59 -11.92
CA ASP A 48 3.95 10.03 -12.46
C ASP A 48 3.11 10.68 -11.35
N GLY A 49 3.65 11.74 -10.74
CA GLY A 49 3.19 12.33 -9.49
C GLY A 49 1.69 12.66 -9.43
N ILE A 50 1.16 13.48 -10.36
CA ILE A 50 -0.24 13.94 -10.31
C ILE A 50 -1.22 12.79 -10.51
N ASN A 51 -1.01 11.91 -11.49
CA ASN A 51 -1.90 10.78 -11.75
C ASN A 51 -1.90 9.79 -10.58
N THR A 52 -0.74 9.55 -9.97
CA THR A 52 -0.63 8.75 -8.75
C THR A 52 -1.45 9.36 -7.63
N LEU A 53 -1.30 10.66 -7.38
CA LEU A 53 -2.05 11.40 -6.35
C LEU A 53 -3.56 11.32 -6.57
N MET A 54 -4.02 11.65 -7.78
CA MET A 54 -5.45 11.56 -8.13
C MET A 54 -6.00 10.15 -7.95
N THR A 55 -5.19 9.14 -8.25
CA THR A 55 -5.58 7.73 -8.06
C THR A 55 -5.70 7.37 -6.58
N ILE A 56 -4.73 7.77 -5.75
CA ILE A 56 -4.77 7.57 -4.30
C ILE A 56 -6.03 8.22 -3.71
N GLN A 57 -6.33 9.44 -4.13
CA GLN A 57 -7.52 10.18 -3.68
C GLN A 57 -8.82 9.48 -4.10
N ALA A 58 -8.92 9.02 -5.36
CA ALA A 58 -10.08 8.29 -5.84
C ALA A 58 -10.30 6.96 -5.08
N VAL A 59 -9.22 6.19 -4.84
CA VAL A 59 -9.28 4.95 -4.04
C VAL A 59 -9.74 5.27 -2.61
N SER A 60 -9.18 6.31 -1.98
CA SER A 60 -9.58 6.74 -0.63
C SER A 60 -11.07 7.11 -0.57
N GLN A 61 -11.57 7.86 -1.55
CA GLN A 61 -12.99 8.24 -1.62
C GLN A 61 -13.90 7.00 -1.72
N LYS A 62 -13.55 6.03 -2.57
CA LYS A 62 -14.32 4.79 -2.73
C LYS A 62 -14.33 3.92 -1.47
N ILE A 63 -13.23 3.91 -0.72
CA ILE A 63 -13.17 3.25 0.59
C ILE A 63 -14.05 3.99 1.61
N GLN A 64 -13.98 5.33 1.64
CA GLN A 64 -14.79 6.14 2.56
C GLN A 64 -16.30 6.02 2.29
N SER A 65 -16.70 5.89 1.02
CA SER A 65 -18.11 5.68 0.62
C SER A 65 -18.58 4.21 0.78
N ASP A 66 -17.76 3.35 1.40
CA ASP A 66 -18.04 1.92 1.58
C ASP A 66 -18.29 1.14 0.27
N GLU A 67 -17.75 1.62 -0.87
CA GLU A 67 -17.85 0.92 -2.16
C GLU A 67 -16.77 -0.17 -2.31
N ILE A 68 -15.69 -0.08 -1.54
CA ILE A 68 -14.55 -0.99 -1.55
C ILE A 68 -14.20 -1.39 -0.13
N TYR A 69 -13.93 -2.67 0.11
CA TYR A 69 -13.33 -3.13 1.35
C TYR A 69 -11.83 -2.83 1.36
N ALA A 70 -11.37 -2.08 2.36
CA ALA A 70 -9.96 -1.97 2.71
C ALA A 70 -9.65 -3.03 3.77
N VAL A 71 -8.67 -3.87 3.51
CA VAL A 71 -8.29 -4.98 4.40
C VAL A 71 -6.80 -4.99 4.59
N ALA A 72 -6.32 -5.35 5.76
CA ALA A 72 -4.90 -5.58 6.05
C ALA A 72 -4.72 -6.67 7.10
N SER A 73 -3.51 -7.21 7.19
CA SER A 73 -3.09 -8.04 8.33
C SER A 73 -2.99 -7.18 9.59
N GLU A 74 -3.21 -7.74 10.78
CA GLU A 74 -2.98 -7.03 12.04
C GLU A 74 -1.53 -6.59 12.24
N LEU A 75 -0.56 -7.20 11.56
CA LEU A 75 0.85 -6.76 11.56
C LEU A 75 1.02 -5.34 11.03
N PHE A 76 0.10 -4.89 10.18
CA PHE A 76 0.06 -3.54 9.64
C PHE A 76 0.12 -2.48 10.75
N ILE A 77 -0.58 -2.69 11.87
CA ILE A 77 -0.69 -1.70 12.96
C ILE A 77 0.68 -1.37 13.54
N LYS A 78 1.44 -2.42 13.90
CA LYS A 78 2.78 -2.24 14.44
C LYS A 78 3.72 -1.62 13.42
N GLU A 79 3.70 -2.12 12.21
CA GLU A 79 4.60 -1.70 11.15
C GLU A 79 4.34 -0.25 10.72
N TRP A 80 3.06 0.15 10.65
CA TRP A 80 2.68 1.54 10.44
C TRP A 80 3.22 2.45 11.54
N ASN A 81 2.96 2.11 12.81
CA ASN A 81 3.39 2.89 13.95
C ASN A 81 4.91 3.04 14.04
N ASP A 82 5.65 1.98 13.69
CA ASP A 82 7.12 1.99 13.70
C ASP A 82 7.72 2.87 12.58
N ASN A 83 6.97 3.17 11.49
CA ASN A 83 7.55 3.76 10.27
C ASN A 83 6.90 5.07 9.80
N VAL A 84 5.70 5.43 10.27
CA VAL A 84 4.95 6.59 9.74
C VAL A 84 5.69 7.91 9.95
N ASP A 85 6.28 8.13 11.13
CA ASP A 85 6.99 9.38 11.43
C ASP A 85 8.23 9.53 10.54
N SER A 86 8.96 8.43 10.31
CA SER A 86 10.09 8.41 9.36
C SER A 86 9.65 8.70 7.93
N ALA A 87 8.47 8.20 7.50
CA ALA A 87 7.93 8.49 6.18
C ALA A 87 7.57 9.97 6.03
N MET A 88 6.95 10.56 7.04
CA MET A 88 6.61 11.99 7.11
C MET A 88 7.87 12.85 7.01
N GLN A 89 8.87 12.55 7.87
CA GLN A 89 10.14 13.31 7.91
C GLN A 89 10.85 13.24 6.55
N THR A 90 10.93 12.05 5.94
CA THR A 90 11.59 11.89 4.63
C THR A 90 10.91 12.74 3.55
N THR A 91 9.59 12.88 3.61
CA THR A 91 8.83 13.70 2.66
C THR A 91 9.07 15.18 2.88
N SER A 92 9.03 15.64 4.12
CA SER A 92 9.35 17.02 4.51
C SER A 92 10.77 17.41 4.09
N ASP A 93 11.77 16.55 4.37
CA ASP A 93 13.16 16.77 3.96
C ASP A 93 13.31 16.86 2.42
N SER A 94 12.52 16.08 1.67
CA SER A 94 12.52 16.16 0.21
C SER A 94 12.01 17.51 -0.30
N PHE A 95 10.98 18.08 0.32
CA PHE A 95 10.49 19.42 -0.01
C PHE A 95 11.50 20.51 0.34
N ASN A 96 12.15 20.42 1.51
CA ASN A 96 13.21 21.35 1.89
C ASN A 96 14.34 21.37 0.86
N ARG A 97 14.87 20.19 0.49
CA ARG A 97 15.93 20.08 -0.52
C ARG A 97 15.48 20.61 -1.88
N THR A 98 14.24 20.34 -2.29
CA THR A 98 13.70 20.84 -3.56
C THR A 98 13.62 22.36 -3.55
N SER A 99 13.21 22.98 -2.43
CA SER A 99 13.20 24.44 -2.25
C SER A 99 14.60 25.02 -2.36
N GLU A 100 15.59 24.41 -1.70
CA GLU A 100 16.98 24.83 -1.74
C GLU A 100 17.53 24.80 -3.18
N TYR A 101 17.35 23.67 -3.90
CA TYR A 101 17.82 23.55 -5.28
C TYR A 101 17.11 24.50 -6.23
N PHE A 102 15.79 24.70 -6.07
CA PHE A 102 15.05 25.65 -6.90
C PHE A 102 15.56 27.09 -6.70
N ASN A 103 15.70 27.52 -5.45
CA ASN A 103 16.14 28.87 -5.10
C ASN A 103 17.56 29.14 -5.59
N LEU A 104 18.49 28.21 -5.38
CA LEU A 104 19.86 28.31 -5.88
C LEU A 104 19.87 28.41 -7.44
N SER A 105 19.10 27.56 -8.10
CA SER A 105 19.00 27.59 -9.57
C SER A 105 18.44 28.90 -10.08
N ALA A 106 17.39 29.43 -9.42
CA ALA A 106 16.81 30.73 -9.77
C ALA A 106 17.82 31.88 -9.58
N GLU A 107 18.57 31.91 -8.49
CA GLU A 107 19.63 32.88 -8.24
C GLU A 107 20.71 32.86 -9.31
N VAL A 108 21.19 31.66 -9.69
CA VAL A 108 22.19 31.49 -10.75
C VAL A 108 21.68 32.02 -12.10
N ILE A 109 20.43 31.65 -12.48
CA ILE A 109 19.84 32.10 -13.76
C ILE A 109 19.64 33.61 -13.73
N ASN A 110 19.12 34.18 -12.64
CA ASN A 110 18.93 35.63 -12.48
C ASN A 110 20.25 36.38 -12.63
N THR A 111 21.31 35.87 -11.99
CA THR A 111 22.64 36.48 -12.02
C THR A 111 23.27 36.39 -13.41
N LEU A 112 23.24 35.26 -14.07
CA LEU A 112 23.95 35.02 -15.31
C LEU A 112 23.19 35.54 -16.54
N MET A 113 21.86 35.45 -16.51
CA MET A 113 20.99 35.72 -17.67
C MET A 113 20.13 36.99 -17.52
N GLY A 114 20.21 37.67 -16.39
CA GLY A 114 19.42 38.89 -16.13
C GLY A 114 17.92 38.60 -16.07
N GLN A 115 17.51 37.37 -15.74
CA GLN A 115 16.12 36.98 -15.56
C GLN A 115 15.60 37.43 -14.19
N ASN A 116 14.30 37.34 -13.97
CA ASN A 116 13.66 37.67 -12.70
C ASN A 116 12.78 36.51 -12.22
N ILE A 117 13.42 35.35 -12.00
CA ILE A 117 12.74 34.18 -11.45
C ILE A 117 12.56 34.40 -9.94
N PRO A 118 11.37 34.16 -9.37
CA PRO A 118 11.15 34.29 -7.94
C PRO A 118 12.10 33.39 -7.13
N VAL A 119 12.68 33.94 -6.09
CA VAL A 119 13.53 33.23 -5.09
C VAL A 119 12.86 33.25 -3.73
N GLY A 120 13.36 32.44 -2.80
CA GLY A 120 12.79 32.37 -1.45
C GLY A 120 11.53 31.51 -1.36
N ILE A 121 11.31 30.61 -2.34
CA ILE A 121 10.19 29.67 -2.31
C ILE A 121 10.49 28.61 -1.22
N ASP A 122 9.55 28.47 -0.29
CA ASP A 122 9.56 27.45 0.76
C ASP A 122 8.41 26.46 0.51
N LEU A 123 8.73 25.35 -0.17
CA LEU A 123 7.74 24.28 -0.47
C LEU A 123 7.34 23.50 0.77
N ALA A 124 8.21 23.41 1.79
CA ALA A 124 7.93 22.70 3.02
C ALA A 124 6.84 23.39 3.87
N SER A 125 6.69 24.70 3.71
CA SER A 125 5.63 25.47 4.39
C SER A 125 4.22 25.01 4.04
N PHE A 126 4.02 24.34 2.89
CA PHE A 126 2.73 23.80 2.47
C PHE A 126 2.34 22.53 3.21
N LYS A 127 3.27 21.88 3.95
CA LYS A 127 3.03 20.67 4.76
C LYS A 127 2.24 19.58 4.02
N VAL A 128 2.69 19.28 2.80
CA VAL A 128 2.01 18.30 1.92
C VAL A 128 1.98 16.92 2.55
N GLU A 129 2.99 16.57 3.34
CA GLU A 129 3.05 15.33 4.13
C GLU A 129 1.86 15.19 5.08
N ASP A 130 1.40 16.27 5.73
CA ASP A 130 0.21 16.24 6.60
C ASP A 130 -1.07 15.94 5.83
N TRP A 131 -1.16 16.45 4.61
CA TRP A 131 -2.30 16.18 3.74
C TRP A 131 -2.31 14.72 3.27
N LEU A 132 -1.15 14.18 2.88
CA LEU A 132 -0.99 12.77 2.51
C LEU A 132 -1.29 11.85 3.68
N LEU A 133 -0.81 12.21 4.88
CA LEU A 133 -1.13 11.47 6.11
C LEU A 133 -2.64 11.44 6.36
N ARG A 134 -3.37 12.54 6.12
CA ARG A 134 -4.84 12.55 6.26
C ARG A 134 -5.52 11.58 5.30
N ILE A 135 -5.07 11.49 4.05
CA ILE A 135 -5.61 10.51 3.11
C ILE A 135 -5.37 9.08 3.62
N CYS A 136 -4.14 8.78 4.07
CA CYS A 136 -3.83 7.47 4.65
C CYS A 136 -4.66 7.18 5.90
N SER A 137 -4.83 8.16 6.80
CA SER A 137 -5.66 8.02 8.01
C SER A 137 -7.12 7.75 7.68
N ASN A 138 -7.66 8.37 6.63
CA ASN A 138 -8.99 8.08 6.13
C ASN A 138 -9.10 6.62 5.65
N ILE A 139 -8.13 6.12 4.88
CA ILE A 139 -8.12 4.70 4.47
C ILE A 139 -8.03 3.80 5.70
N ILE A 140 -7.08 4.07 6.61
CA ILE A 140 -6.82 3.28 7.81
C ILE A 140 -8.06 3.17 8.71
N SER A 141 -8.83 4.26 8.84
CA SER A 141 -10.08 4.26 9.65
C SER A 141 -11.15 3.31 9.14
N LYS A 142 -11.01 2.80 7.92
CA LYS A 142 -11.92 1.86 7.25
C LYS A 142 -11.30 0.48 7.04
N ILE A 143 -10.08 0.24 7.51
CA ILE A 143 -9.42 -1.07 7.34
C ILE A 143 -10.04 -2.11 8.28
N TYR A 144 -10.35 -3.25 7.71
CA TYR A 144 -10.65 -4.49 8.41
C TYR A 144 -9.34 -5.23 8.68
N PHE A 145 -8.89 -5.24 9.93
CA PHE A 145 -7.64 -5.91 10.31
C PHE A 145 -7.88 -7.40 10.57
N ILE A 146 -7.15 -8.25 9.85
CA ILE A 146 -7.27 -9.71 9.95
C ILE A 146 -6.26 -10.25 10.94
N GLU A 147 -6.72 -11.07 11.89
CA GLU A 147 -5.89 -11.73 12.89
C GLU A 147 -4.95 -12.75 12.28
N GLN A 148 -3.76 -12.88 12.89
CA GLN A 148 -2.68 -13.74 12.41
C GLN A 148 -2.59 -15.12 13.09
N SER A 149 -3.39 -15.38 14.10
CA SER A 149 -3.25 -16.56 14.95
C SER A 149 -3.24 -17.91 14.20
N ALA A 150 -3.93 -17.98 13.04
CA ALA A 150 -3.99 -19.20 12.22
C ALA A 150 -2.91 -19.29 11.12
N ILE A 151 -2.07 -18.25 10.95
CA ILE A 151 -1.21 -18.08 9.77
C ILE A 151 0.27 -18.36 10.06
N ALA A 152 0.68 -18.30 11.33
CA ALA A 152 2.10 -18.34 11.72
C ALA A 152 2.86 -19.57 11.19
N ASN A 153 2.26 -20.75 11.24
CA ASN A 153 2.92 -21.99 10.78
C ASN A 153 3.13 -21.99 9.26
N ALA A 154 2.17 -21.50 8.47
CA ALA A 154 2.29 -21.39 7.02
C ALA A 154 3.40 -20.39 6.65
N ALA A 155 3.44 -19.24 7.30
CA ALA A 155 4.48 -18.23 7.11
C ALA A 155 5.88 -18.76 7.47
N LEU A 156 6.03 -19.46 8.60
CA LEU A 156 7.29 -20.10 9.00
C LEU A 156 7.74 -21.18 8.00
N THR A 157 6.82 -21.98 7.49
CA THR A 157 7.11 -22.98 6.46
C THR A 157 7.65 -22.33 5.19
N ARG A 158 7.07 -21.19 4.78
CA ARG A 158 7.52 -20.40 3.62
C ARG A 158 8.94 -19.87 3.84
N VAL A 159 9.23 -19.32 5.01
CA VAL A 159 10.57 -18.84 5.40
C VAL A 159 11.58 -19.98 5.39
N ALA A 160 11.26 -21.10 6.03
CA ALA A 160 12.16 -22.27 6.14
C ALA A 160 12.53 -22.84 4.76
N ASN A 161 11.57 -22.85 3.83
CA ASN A 161 11.77 -23.37 2.47
C ASN A 161 12.23 -22.32 1.46
N LYS A 162 12.51 -21.09 1.89
CA LYS A 162 12.91 -19.97 1.02
C LYS A 162 11.93 -19.73 -0.15
N ILE A 163 10.64 -19.89 0.12
CA ILE A 163 9.57 -19.68 -0.85
C ILE A 163 9.23 -18.18 -0.89
N ALA A 164 9.04 -17.60 -2.09
CA ALA A 164 8.67 -16.20 -2.21
C ALA A 164 7.44 -15.85 -1.33
N PRO A 165 7.44 -14.69 -0.64
CA PRO A 165 8.38 -13.57 -0.71
C PRO A 165 9.71 -13.78 0.05
N ALA A 166 9.89 -14.83 0.85
CA ALA A 166 11.10 -15.11 1.63
C ALA A 166 12.30 -15.62 0.80
N SER A 167 12.22 -15.62 -0.53
CA SER A 167 13.28 -16.20 -1.38
C SER A 167 14.63 -15.50 -1.28
N LYS A 168 14.65 -14.22 -0.89
CA LYS A 168 15.88 -13.43 -0.76
C LYS A 168 16.26 -13.16 0.69
N LYS A 169 15.35 -12.57 1.48
CA LYS A 169 15.66 -12.05 2.82
C LYS A 169 15.12 -12.88 3.98
N GLN A 170 14.33 -13.91 3.72
CA GLN A 170 13.69 -14.74 4.74
C GLN A 170 12.87 -13.93 5.77
N GLU A 171 12.22 -12.85 5.34
CA GLU A 171 11.41 -12.02 6.23
C GLU A 171 10.06 -12.69 6.53
N PHE A 172 9.86 -12.98 7.81
CA PHE A 172 8.62 -13.62 8.30
C PHE A 172 7.38 -12.77 8.02
N LYS A 173 7.49 -11.44 8.16
CA LYS A 173 6.35 -10.53 8.02
C LYS A 173 5.71 -10.58 6.64
N ASP A 174 6.51 -10.49 5.59
CA ASP A 174 6.03 -10.55 4.20
C ASP A 174 5.33 -11.88 3.91
N CYS A 175 5.90 -12.98 4.45
CA CYS A 175 5.27 -14.29 4.36
C CYS A 175 3.94 -14.33 5.10
N ALA A 176 3.87 -13.77 6.30
CA ALA A 176 2.64 -13.74 7.08
C ALA A 176 1.55 -12.88 6.43
N ILE A 177 1.90 -11.74 5.85
CA ILE A 177 0.99 -10.88 5.09
C ILE A 177 0.44 -11.64 3.88
N TRP A 178 1.31 -12.30 3.11
CA TRP A 178 0.92 -13.08 1.94
C TRP A 178 0.01 -14.26 2.30
N GLU A 179 0.39 -15.06 3.29
CA GLU A 179 -0.41 -16.20 3.77
C GLU A 179 -1.77 -15.75 4.32
N THR A 180 -1.83 -14.56 4.96
CA THR A 180 -3.11 -13.99 5.39
C THR A 180 -4.04 -13.74 4.19
N MET A 181 -3.51 -13.18 3.11
CA MET A 181 -4.29 -12.94 1.89
C MET A 181 -4.77 -14.26 1.25
N LEU A 182 -3.90 -15.27 1.16
CA LEU A 182 -4.27 -16.60 0.64
C LEU A 182 -5.39 -17.23 1.46
N ALA A 183 -5.21 -17.29 2.78
CA ALA A 183 -6.19 -17.87 3.70
C ALA A 183 -7.52 -17.12 3.68
N LEU A 184 -7.47 -15.78 3.62
CA LEU A 184 -8.66 -14.94 3.52
C LEU A 184 -9.44 -15.22 2.23
N CYS A 185 -8.75 -15.25 1.08
CA CYS A 185 -9.36 -15.57 -0.20
C CYS A 185 -9.94 -16.99 -0.22
N SER A 186 -9.26 -17.97 0.37
CA SER A 186 -9.79 -19.34 0.53
C SER A 186 -11.10 -19.35 1.31
N ASN A 187 -11.15 -18.64 2.45
CA ASN A 187 -12.36 -18.54 3.27
C ASN A 187 -13.51 -17.84 2.53
N ILE A 188 -13.23 -16.78 1.77
CA ILE A 188 -14.21 -16.09 0.94
C ILE A 188 -14.72 -17.03 -0.18
N ASN A 189 -13.81 -17.69 -0.90
CA ASN A 189 -14.15 -18.56 -2.03
C ASN A 189 -14.96 -19.80 -1.60
N ALA A 190 -14.82 -20.24 -0.36
CA ALA A 190 -15.67 -21.28 0.21
C ALA A 190 -17.14 -20.84 0.45
N ARG A 191 -17.41 -19.53 0.47
CA ARG A 191 -18.72 -18.94 0.77
C ARG A 191 -19.41 -18.28 -0.42
N VAL A 192 -18.65 -17.88 -1.41
CA VAL A 192 -19.14 -17.21 -2.61
C VAL A 192 -18.49 -17.80 -3.85
N ASN A 193 -19.21 -17.82 -4.97
CA ASN A 193 -18.62 -18.29 -6.23
C ASN A 193 -17.52 -17.33 -6.67
N PRO A 194 -16.25 -17.77 -6.76
CA PRO A 194 -15.12 -16.90 -7.06
C PRO A 194 -15.17 -16.28 -8.47
N THR A 195 -15.82 -16.94 -9.44
CA THR A 195 -15.89 -16.44 -10.83
C THR A 195 -16.85 -15.26 -10.98
N THR A 196 -17.85 -15.17 -10.12
CA THR A 196 -18.84 -14.06 -10.09
C THR A 196 -18.60 -13.07 -8.96
N SER A 197 -17.57 -13.31 -8.14
CA SER A 197 -17.21 -12.45 -7.03
C SER A 197 -16.58 -11.14 -7.54
N PRO A 198 -16.79 -10.01 -6.87
CA PRO A 198 -16.07 -8.78 -7.14
C PRO A 198 -14.55 -8.94 -7.06
N LYS A 199 -13.82 -8.03 -7.69
CA LYS A 199 -12.35 -8.07 -7.75
C LYS A 199 -11.74 -8.04 -6.35
N LYS A 200 -10.76 -8.89 -6.12
CA LYS A 200 -9.91 -8.94 -4.93
C LYS A 200 -8.49 -8.61 -5.36
N ILE A 201 -7.85 -7.67 -4.71
CA ILE A 201 -6.53 -7.14 -5.07
C ILE A 201 -5.61 -7.24 -3.86
N PHE A 202 -4.44 -7.82 -4.04
CA PHE A 202 -3.30 -7.65 -3.13
C PHE A 202 -2.46 -6.49 -3.65
N PHE A 203 -2.30 -5.44 -2.84
CA PHE A 203 -1.56 -4.25 -3.21
C PHE A 203 -0.36 -4.05 -2.29
N THR A 204 0.84 -4.10 -2.88
CA THR A 204 2.10 -3.84 -2.19
C THR A 204 3.02 -2.99 -3.07
N THR A 205 3.78 -2.08 -2.47
CA THR A 205 4.88 -1.37 -3.13
C THR A 205 6.26 -1.99 -2.80
N ASN A 206 6.30 -3.07 -2.01
CA ASN A 206 7.51 -3.82 -1.70
C ASN A 206 7.94 -4.69 -2.90
N ILE A 207 8.53 -4.03 -3.91
CA ILE A 207 9.03 -4.71 -5.12
C ILE A 207 10.26 -5.57 -4.84
N GLU A 208 10.96 -5.38 -3.71
CA GLU A 208 12.17 -6.12 -3.38
C GLU A 208 11.87 -7.60 -3.10
N ASP A 209 10.78 -7.87 -2.39
CA ASP A 209 10.45 -9.20 -1.89
C ASP A 209 9.34 -9.88 -2.70
N PHE A 210 8.48 -9.11 -3.38
CA PHE A 210 7.34 -9.65 -4.13
C PHE A 210 7.52 -9.70 -5.65
N VAL A 211 8.44 -8.88 -6.23
CA VAL A 211 8.57 -8.72 -7.68
C VAL A 211 9.87 -9.32 -8.20
N ASP A 212 9.76 -10.09 -9.27
CA ASP A 212 10.90 -10.61 -10.01
C ASP A 212 11.47 -9.51 -10.93
N LYS A 213 12.57 -8.91 -10.48
CA LYS A 213 13.25 -7.84 -11.21
C LYS A 213 13.96 -8.30 -12.48
N ALA A 214 14.17 -9.61 -12.65
CA ALA A 214 14.78 -10.17 -13.85
C ALA A 214 13.80 -10.25 -15.03
N LYS A 215 12.50 -10.19 -14.77
CA LYS A 215 11.48 -10.15 -15.83
C LYS A 215 11.37 -8.77 -16.48
N MET A 216 11.08 -8.77 -17.77
CA MET A 216 10.76 -7.56 -18.55
C MET A 216 9.43 -7.76 -19.29
N PRO A 217 8.38 -7.00 -18.95
CA PRO A 217 8.26 -6.04 -17.85
C PRO A 217 8.35 -6.71 -16.48
N LYS A 218 8.76 -5.93 -15.45
CA LYS A 218 8.78 -6.40 -14.05
C LYS A 218 7.40 -6.86 -13.62
N ASP A 219 7.34 -8.00 -12.94
CA ASP A 219 6.10 -8.59 -12.47
C ASP A 219 6.33 -9.43 -11.21
N PHE A 220 5.28 -9.80 -10.49
CA PHE A 220 5.37 -10.67 -9.34
C PHE A 220 6.07 -12.00 -9.69
N TYR A 221 6.70 -12.62 -8.70
CA TYR A 221 7.26 -13.96 -8.88
C TYR A 221 6.20 -14.91 -9.44
N THR A 222 6.60 -15.78 -10.38
CA THR A 222 5.67 -16.72 -11.06
C THR A 222 4.87 -17.56 -10.06
N GLN A 223 5.53 -17.96 -8.97
CA GLN A 223 4.86 -18.72 -7.90
C GLN A 223 3.74 -17.90 -7.26
N LEU A 224 4.01 -16.64 -6.86
CA LEU A 224 2.99 -15.78 -6.25
C LEU A 224 1.81 -15.53 -7.20
N GLN A 225 2.08 -15.36 -8.50
CA GLN A 225 1.03 -15.25 -9.53
C GLN A 225 0.18 -16.51 -9.64
N GLY A 226 0.80 -17.69 -9.60
CA GLY A 226 0.10 -18.97 -9.60
C GLY A 226 -0.79 -19.14 -8.37
N GLU A 227 -0.27 -18.80 -7.19
CA GLU A 227 -1.03 -18.82 -5.94
C GLU A 227 -2.19 -17.81 -5.97
N ALA A 228 -1.96 -16.58 -6.44
CA ALA A 228 -3.00 -15.56 -6.59
C ALA A 228 -4.10 -16.01 -7.56
N SER A 229 -3.73 -16.60 -8.69
CA SER A 229 -4.68 -17.12 -9.68
C SER A 229 -5.54 -18.24 -9.10
N SER A 230 -4.94 -19.19 -8.38
CA SER A 230 -5.66 -20.31 -7.74
C SER A 230 -6.62 -19.85 -6.63
N HIS A 231 -6.34 -18.70 -5.99
CA HIS A 231 -7.17 -18.08 -4.96
C HIS A 231 -8.08 -16.96 -5.49
N HIS A 232 -8.09 -16.74 -6.81
CA HIS A 232 -8.94 -15.76 -7.50
C HIS A 232 -8.78 -14.31 -7.00
N PHE A 233 -7.53 -13.84 -6.90
CA PHE A 233 -7.21 -12.44 -6.69
C PHE A 233 -6.10 -11.97 -7.63
N GLN A 234 -5.89 -10.66 -7.72
CA GLN A 234 -4.88 -10.03 -8.56
C GLN A 234 -3.83 -9.32 -7.70
N CYS A 235 -2.59 -9.30 -8.16
CA CYS A 235 -1.50 -8.62 -7.51
C CYS A 235 -1.19 -7.30 -8.22
N CYS A 236 -0.96 -6.24 -7.46
CA CYS A 236 -0.56 -4.93 -7.97
C CYS A 236 0.58 -4.36 -7.13
N TYR A 237 1.54 -3.71 -7.80
CA TYR A 237 2.60 -2.92 -7.14
C TYR A 237 2.58 -1.44 -7.55
N LYS A 238 1.64 -1.04 -8.41
CA LYS A 238 1.35 0.35 -8.76
C LYS A 238 -0.10 0.67 -8.45
N VAL A 239 -0.34 1.82 -7.85
CA VAL A 239 -1.72 2.25 -7.53
C VAL A 239 -2.57 2.50 -8.78
N THR A 240 -1.95 2.87 -9.89
CA THR A 240 -2.61 3.03 -11.19
C THR A 240 -3.17 1.71 -11.73
N ASP A 241 -2.54 0.56 -11.42
CA ASP A 241 -3.09 -0.75 -11.76
C ASP A 241 -4.31 -1.07 -10.90
N VAL A 242 -4.30 -0.69 -9.61
CA VAL A 242 -5.48 -0.82 -8.74
C VAL A 242 -6.67 -0.06 -9.34
N LYS A 243 -6.46 1.20 -9.76
CA LYS A 243 -7.48 2.00 -10.44
C LYS A 243 -8.04 1.29 -11.67
N ARG A 244 -7.17 0.83 -12.56
CA ARG A 244 -7.55 0.13 -13.80
C ARG A 244 -8.36 -1.15 -13.53
N ILE A 245 -7.96 -1.95 -12.52
CA ILE A 245 -8.64 -3.19 -12.17
C ILE A 245 -10.03 -2.92 -11.59
N LEU A 246 -10.16 -1.89 -10.77
CA LEU A 246 -11.42 -1.50 -10.14
C LEU A 246 -12.35 -0.73 -11.09
N GLY A 247 -11.82 -0.16 -12.18
CA GLY A 247 -12.60 0.66 -13.13
C GLY A 247 -13.00 2.04 -12.57
N ILE A 248 -12.14 2.66 -11.77
CA ILE A 248 -12.39 3.95 -11.10
C ILE A 248 -11.48 5.07 -11.61
#